data_9a6e3aff04e80d3cea5a6e782465ca7d
#
_entry.id   9a6e3aff04e80d3cea5a6e782465ca7d
#
_cell.length_a   1.000
_cell.length_b   1.000
_cell.length_c   1.000
_cell.angle_alpha   90.00
_cell.angle_beta   90.00
_cell.angle_gamma   90.00
#
_symmetry.space_group_name_H-M   'P 1'
#
loop_
_entity.id
_entity.type
_entity.pdbx_description
1 polymer ?
#
loop_
_entity_poly.entity_id
_entity_poly.type
_entity_poly.pdbx_seq_one_letter_code
_entity_poly.pdbx_strand_id
1 'polypeptide(L)'
;DQGAKVVLMSHRGRPKGKADSSLSLMPAGEKLAQLLEMPIKFSHDCISENAIDVSRNLKSGEIHLLENLRFHDGETSNDPLFSSKLAQHGSIYLNDAFGTAHREHASNTGITNRFTTKGMGLLMEKEMQFLSDGVSSVEGPVSLIIGGAKIDTKINVIKHFFDIADNILIGGAMA
;
A
#
# COMPACT_ATOMS: atom_id res chain seq x y z
N ASP A 1 0.96 21.38 -0.97
CA ASP A 1 0.68 22.81 -1.21
C ASP A 1 -0.58 23.35 -0.48
N GLN A 2 -1.37 22.48 0.17
CA GLN A 2 -2.54 22.91 0.96
C GLN A 2 -2.33 22.82 2.48
N GLY A 3 -1.09 22.63 2.91
CA GLY A 3 -0.73 22.65 4.31
C GLY A 3 -1.04 21.38 5.09
N ALA A 4 -1.36 20.26 4.43
CA ALA A 4 -1.54 19.00 5.10
C ALA A 4 -0.24 18.52 5.75
N LYS A 5 -0.35 17.90 6.93
CA LYS A 5 0.72 17.15 7.58
C LYS A 5 0.65 15.73 7.05
N VAL A 6 1.68 15.27 6.37
CA VAL A 6 1.65 13.97 5.68
C VAL A 6 2.59 12.99 6.33
N VAL A 7 2.07 11.83 6.72
CA VAL A 7 2.88 10.69 7.17
C VAL A 7 2.80 9.59 6.13
N LEU A 8 3.96 9.18 5.61
CA LEU A 8 4.09 8.15 4.59
C LEU A 8 4.51 6.84 5.25
N MET A 9 3.76 5.79 4.96
CA MET A 9 4.02 4.42 5.40
C MET A 9 4.20 3.53 4.16
N SER A 10 5.25 2.73 4.14
CA SER A 10 5.49 1.82 3.03
C SER A 10 6.34 0.63 3.45
N HIS A 11 6.63 -0.26 2.50
CA HIS A 11 7.55 -1.38 2.72
C HIS A 11 8.43 -1.61 1.50
N ARG A 12 9.56 -2.25 1.73
CA ARG A 12 10.48 -2.71 0.69
C ARG A 12 10.92 -4.14 0.98
N GLY A 13 10.82 -5.02 -0.03
CA GLY A 13 11.27 -6.40 0.09
C GLY A 13 10.49 -7.25 1.10
N ARG A 14 11.17 -8.27 1.60
CA ARG A 14 10.61 -9.26 2.54
C ARG A 14 11.59 -9.54 3.70
N PRO A 15 11.80 -8.60 4.61
CA PRO A 15 12.79 -8.71 5.70
C PRO A 15 12.41 -9.69 6.81
N LYS A 16 11.19 -10.24 6.79
CA LYS A 16 10.71 -11.23 7.77
C LYS A 16 10.84 -10.76 9.23
N GLY A 17 10.35 -9.56 9.51
CA GLY A 17 10.33 -8.99 10.86
C GLY A 17 11.72 -8.58 11.41
N LYS A 18 12.72 -8.44 10.56
CA LYS A 18 14.07 -8.04 10.96
C LYS A 18 14.52 -6.79 10.23
N ALA A 19 15.16 -5.88 10.96
CA ALA A 19 15.79 -4.72 10.36
C ALA A 19 16.95 -5.15 9.45
N ASP A 20 16.94 -4.66 8.22
CA ASP A 20 17.96 -4.88 7.19
C ASP A 20 18.20 -3.56 6.47
N SER A 21 19.38 -2.98 6.62
CA SER A 21 19.74 -1.69 6.05
C SER A 21 19.60 -1.65 4.52
N SER A 22 19.79 -2.78 3.84
CA SER A 22 19.61 -2.89 2.39
C SER A 22 18.16 -2.73 1.96
N LEU A 23 17.21 -2.91 2.88
CA LEU A 23 15.76 -2.79 2.67
C LEU A 23 15.18 -1.54 3.34
N SER A 24 16.03 -0.62 3.82
CA SER A 24 15.59 0.66 4.38
C SER A 24 14.86 1.52 3.34
N LEU A 25 13.90 2.29 3.80
CA LEU A 25 13.17 3.29 3.01
C LEU A 25 13.91 4.63 2.94
N MET A 26 15.01 4.80 3.64
CA MET A 26 15.79 6.06 3.62
C MET A 26 16.15 6.52 2.19
N PRO A 27 16.66 5.66 1.28
CA PRO A 27 16.95 6.08 -0.09
C PRO A 27 15.70 6.56 -0.88
N ALA A 28 14.53 5.99 -0.55
CA ALA A 28 13.26 6.47 -1.12
C ALA A 28 12.88 7.86 -0.58
N GLY A 29 13.11 8.09 0.72
CA GLY A 29 12.92 9.40 1.34
C GLY A 29 13.84 10.48 0.76
N GLU A 30 15.11 10.16 0.56
CA GLU A 30 16.09 11.05 -0.08
C GLU A 30 15.68 11.41 -1.52
N LYS A 31 15.22 10.41 -2.29
CA LYS A 31 14.74 10.65 -3.65
C LYS A 31 13.46 11.47 -3.66
N LEU A 32 12.55 11.23 -2.73
CA LEU A 32 11.32 12.01 -2.59
C LEU A 32 11.63 13.47 -2.22
N ALA A 33 12.58 13.71 -1.31
CA ALA A 33 13.01 15.04 -0.94
C ALA A 33 13.59 15.82 -2.14
N GLN A 34 14.36 15.14 -3.00
CA GLN A 34 14.88 15.72 -4.26
C GLN A 34 13.75 16.08 -5.25
N LEU A 35 12.77 15.18 -5.42
CA LEU A 35 11.67 15.37 -6.36
C LEU A 35 10.71 16.49 -5.93
N LEU A 36 10.50 16.65 -4.63
CA LEU A 36 9.61 17.66 -4.07
C LEU A 36 10.34 18.97 -3.76
N GLU A 37 11.67 19.02 -3.89
CA GLU A 37 12.53 20.15 -3.55
C GLU A 37 12.32 20.66 -2.11
N MET A 38 12.02 19.72 -1.19
CA MET A 38 11.76 20.02 0.22
C MET A 38 12.29 18.95 1.16
N PRO A 39 12.66 19.28 2.40
CA PRO A 39 13.13 18.30 3.36
C PRO A 39 12.01 17.34 3.78
N ILE A 40 12.34 16.05 3.89
CA ILE A 40 11.47 15.00 4.42
C ILE A 40 12.02 14.55 5.77
N LYS A 41 11.18 14.52 6.79
CA LYS A 41 11.54 13.91 8.06
C LYS A 41 11.54 12.39 7.90
N PHE A 42 12.51 11.72 8.49
CA PHE A 42 12.62 10.26 8.46
C PHE A 42 12.79 9.71 9.86
N SER A 43 12.05 8.66 10.20
CA SER A 43 12.23 7.91 11.44
C SER A 43 12.70 6.50 11.16
N HIS A 44 13.74 6.07 11.86
CA HIS A 44 14.34 4.73 11.71
C HIS A 44 13.50 3.59 12.31
N ASP A 45 12.32 3.90 12.81
CA ASP A 45 11.32 2.95 13.30
C ASP A 45 9.93 3.52 12.97
N CYS A 46 8.94 2.64 12.81
CA CYS A 46 7.58 3.03 12.46
C CYS A 46 6.59 2.99 13.64
N ILE A 47 6.99 2.49 14.82
CA ILE A 47 6.10 2.35 15.98
C ILE A 47 6.72 2.81 17.31
N SER A 48 7.94 3.36 17.28
CA SER A 48 8.58 3.93 18.48
C SER A 48 7.88 5.21 18.90
N GLU A 49 7.94 5.52 20.20
CA GLU A 49 7.41 6.78 20.75
C GLU A 49 8.02 7.99 20.04
N ASN A 50 9.33 7.96 19.75
CA ASN A 50 10.00 9.02 19.01
C ASN A 50 9.42 9.22 17.61
N ALA A 51 9.15 8.14 16.86
CA ALA A 51 8.53 8.24 15.53
C ALA A 51 7.12 8.84 15.60
N ILE A 52 6.34 8.44 16.60
CA ILE A 52 4.99 8.97 16.86
C ILE A 52 5.07 10.47 17.21
N ASP A 53 6.01 10.86 18.06
CA ASP A 53 6.19 12.26 18.44
C ASP A 53 6.63 13.13 17.26
N VAL A 54 7.50 12.65 16.38
CA VAL A 54 7.86 13.34 15.13
C VAL A 54 6.60 13.59 14.28
N SER A 55 5.74 12.58 14.11
CA SER A 55 4.49 12.73 13.33
C SER A 55 3.54 13.74 13.94
N ARG A 56 3.34 13.69 15.27
CA ARG A 56 2.43 14.58 15.99
C ARG A 56 2.88 16.04 15.93
N ASN A 57 4.20 16.28 15.94
CA ASN A 57 4.80 17.59 15.92
C ASN A 57 5.11 18.12 14.51
N LEU A 58 4.61 17.49 13.45
CA LEU A 58 4.72 18.02 12.09
C LEU A 58 4.07 19.42 12.01
N LYS A 59 4.72 20.31 11.29
CA LYS A 59 4.15 21.60 10.90
C LYS A 59 3.33 21.44 9.63
N SER A 60 2.49 22.43 9.35
CA SER A 60 1.72 22.51 8.10
C SER A 60 2.65 22.38 6.88
N GLY A 61 2.32 21.45 5.97
CA GLY A 61 3.08 21.16 4.76
C GLY A 61 4.29 20.23 4.94
N GLU A 62 4.64 19.84 6.17
CA GLU A 62 5.74 18.89 6.38
C GLU A 62 5.34 17.44 6.09
N ILE A 63 6.33 16.68 5.65
CA ILE A 63 6.20 15.26 5.31
C ILE A 63 7.13 14.44 6.23
N HIS A 64 6.60 13.34 6.74
CA HIS A 64 7.34 12.36 7.54
C HIS A 64 7.25 10.99 6.88
N LEU A 65 8.36 10.37 6.55
CA LEU A 65 8.46 9.00 6.07
C LEU A 65 8.88 8.09 7.21
N LEU A 66 8.10 7.07 7.48
CA LEU A 66 8.44 6.02 8.43
C LEU A 66 9.36 4.98 7.79
N GLU A 67 10.15 4.29 8.62
CA GLU A 67 10.94 3.15 8.17
C GLU A 67 10.04 1.98 7.74
N ASN A 68 10.63 1.05 7.02
CA ASN A 68 10.00 -0.13 6.44
C ASN A 68 9.13 -0.88 7.45
N LEU A 69 7.82 -0.85 7.24
CA LEU A 69 6.84 -1.49 8.13
C LEU A 69 7.12 -2.97 8.35
N ARG A 70 7.68 -3.66 7.33
CA ARG A 70 7.99 -5.09 7.38
C ARG A 70 9.25 -5.43 8.17
N PHE A 71 9.92 -4.46 8.79
CA PHE A 71 10.92 -4.72 9.82
C PHE A 71 10.27 -5.23 11.11
N HIS A 72 8.96 -5.15 11.21
CA HIS A 72 8.15 -5.71 12.29
C HIS A 72 7.25 -6.83 11.76
N ASP A 73 7.26 -7.99 12.41
CA ASP A 73 6.37 -9.11 12.09
C ASP A 73 4.89 -8.74 12.24
N GLY A 74 4.59 -7.80 13.14
CA GLY A 74 3.25 -7.27 13.37
C GLY A 74 2.59 -6.67 12.13
N GLU A 75 3.37 -6.19 11.15
CA GLU A 75 2.82 -5.73 9.87
C GLU A 75 2.15 -6.86 9.10
N THR A 76 2.88 -7.96 8.88
CA THR A 76 2.38 -9.07 8.05
C THR A 76 1.42 -10.00 8.77
N SER A 77 1.46 -10.03 10.10
CA SER A 77 0.52 -10.80 10.94
C SER A 77 -0.77 -10.05 11.26
N ASN A 78 -0.91 -8.82 10.81
CA ASN A 78 -2.04 -7.94 11.15
C ASN A 78 -2.22 -7.76 12.67
N ASP A 79 -1.11 -7.56 13.38
CA ASP A 79 -1.11 -7.45 14.83
C ASP A 79 -1.88 -6.22 15.32
N PRO A 80 -2.84 -6.38 16.28
CA PRO A 80 -3.66 -5.27 16.75
C PRO A 80 -2.89 -4.17 17.51
N LEU A 81 -1.82 -4.52 18.22
CA LEU A 81 -1.00 -3.53 18.93
C LEU A 81 -0.15 -2.75 17.95
N PHE A 82 0.43 -3.42 16.96
CA PHE A 82 1.16 -2.77 15.87
C PHE A 82 0.25 -1.79 15.12
N SER A 83 -0.96 -2.23 14.71
CA SER A 83 -1.97 -1.39 14.07
C SER A 83 -2.36 -0.19 14.92
N SER A 84 -2.50 -0.38 16.24
CA SER A 84 -2.84 0.69 17.18
C SER A 84 -1.72 1.73 17.29
N LYS A 85 -0.46 1.32 17.25
CA LYS A 85 0.68 2.25 17.25
C LYS A 85 0.81 3.00 15.94
N LEU A 86 0.64 2.33 14.80
CA LEU A 86 0.61 2.98 13.50
C LEU A 86 -0.51 4.04 13.41
N ALA A 87 -1.66 3.79 13.98
CA ALA A 87 -2.77 4.73 13.96
C ALA A 87 -2.50 6.04 14.76
N GLN A 88 -1.49 6.05 15.63
CA GLN A 88 -1.14 7.25 16.40
C GLN A 88 -0.40 8.32 15.60
N HIS A 89 0.01 8.02 14.38
CA HIS A 89 0.71 8.95 13.50
C HIS A 89 -0.20 10.00 12.84
N GLY A 90 -1.51 9.80 12.83
CA GLY A 90 -2.42 10.72 12.15
C GLY A 90 -3.87 10.61 12.59
N SER A 91 -4.72 11.45 12.04
CA SER A 91 -6.17 11.49 12.30
C SER A 91 -7.02 11.06 11.09
N ILE A 92 -6.41 10.99 9.91
CA ILE A 92 -7.04 10.57 8.67
C ILE A 92 -6.17 9.46 8.06
N TYR A 93 -6.79 8.40 7.57
CA TYR A 93 -6.10 7.31 6.89
C TYR A 93 -6.47 7.27 5.41
N LEU A 94 -5.44 7.25 4.56
CA LEU A 94 -5.60 7.05 3.11
C LEU A 94 -4.78 5.85 2.65
N ASN A 95 -5.41 4.94 1.92
CA ASN A 95 -4.71 3.85 1.26
C ASN A 95 -4.53 4.19 -0.23
N ASP A 96 -3.28 4.26 -0.66
CA ASP A 96 -2.93 4.47 -2.08
C ASP A 96 -1.99 3.37 -2.60
N ALA A 97 -2.00 2.21 -1.94
CA ALA A 97 -1.14 1.07 -2.22
C ALA A 97 -1.94 -0.11 -2.82
N PHE A 98 -2.46 0.06 -4.04
CA PHE A 98 -3.29 -0.93 -4.73
C PHE A 98 -2.65 -2.33 -4.78
N GLY A 99 -1.35 -2.40 -5.08
CA GLY A 99 -0.62 -3.68 -5.17
C GLY A 99 -0.60 -4.52 -3.88
N THR A 100 -0.93 -3.93 -2.73
CA THR A 100 -1.03 -4.63 -1.43
C THR A 100 -2.43 -4.64 -0.85
N ALA A 101 -3.40 -4.01 -1.50
CA ALA A 101 -4.76 -3.85 -0.98
C ALA A 101 -5.47 -5.19 -0.69
N HIS A 102 -5.08 -6.26 -1.39
CA HIS A 102 -5.59 -7.62 -1.21
C HIS A 102 -5.01 -8.36 0.01
N ARG A 103 -4.09 -7.76 0.77
CA ARG A 103 -3.40 -8.41 1.90
C ARG A 103 -4.00 -7.96 3.23
N GLU A 104 -4.25 -8.90 4.12
CA GLU A 104 -4.63 -8.62 5.50
C GLU A 104 -3.41 -8.23 6.36
N HIS A 105 -2.78 -7.11 6.01
CA HIS A 105 -1.67 -6.55 6.76
C HIS A 105 -2.16 -5.47 7.73
N ALA A 106 -1.40 -5.22 8.79
CA ALA A 106 -1.75 -4.23 9.80
C ALA A 106 -1.97 -2.83 9.23
N SER A 107 -1.09 -2.39 8.31
CA SER A 107 -1.21 -1.09 7.64
C SER A 107 -2.35 -0.99 6.63
N ASN A 108 -2.95 -2.11 6.25
CA ASN A 108 -4.04 -2.20 5.28
C ASN A 108 -5.40 -2.42 5.94
N THR A 109 -5.47 -3.44 6.83
CA THR A 109 -6.72 -3.92 7.41
C THR A 109 -6.86 -3.48 8.87
N GLY A 110 -5.89 -3.82 9.72
CA GLY A 110 -5.96 -3.55 11.16
C GLY A 110 -6.06 -2.07 11.50
N ILE A 111 -5.33 -1.24 10.77
CA ILE A 111 -5.30 0.21 10.98
C ILE A 111 -6.64 0.88 10.64
N THR A 112 -7.39 0.37 9.64
CA THR A 112 -8.63 1.00 9.17
C THR A 112 -9.71 1.07 10.24
N ASN A 113 -9.72 0.12 11.18
CA ASN A 113 -10.67 0.09 12.29
C ASN A 113 -10.37 1.15 13.37
N ARG A 114 -9.25 1.83 13.26
CA ARG A 114 -8.80 2.88 14.20
C ARG A 114 -9.15 4.30 13.74
N PHE A 115 -9.61 4.44 12.49
CA PHE A 115 -9.93 5.73 11.90
C PHE A 115 -11.42 5.87 11.59
N THR A 116 -11.99 7.00 12.01
CA THR A 116 -13.34 7.40 11.60
C THR A 116 -13.31 7.94 10.17
N THR A 117 -12.30 8.79 9.88
CA THR A 117 -12.10 9.36 8.54
C THR A 117 -11.05 8.55 7.81
N LYS A 118 -11.46 7.87 6.75
CA LYS A 118 -10.59 7.03 5.92
C LYS A 118 -11.06 7.03 4.46
N GLY A 119 -10.15 6.80 3.54
CA GLY A 119 -10.44 6.79 2.12
C GLY A 119 -9.36 6.10 1.30
N MET A 120 -9.50 6.16 -0.01
CA MET A 120 -8.49 5.75 -0.96
C MET A 120 -7.81 6.97 -1.58
N GLY A 121 -6.56 6.78 -2.01
CA GLY A 121 -5.82 7.77 -2.76
C GLY A 121 -6.11 7.69 -4.27
N LEU A 122 -5.53 8.62 -5.02
CA LEU A 122 -5.79 8.78 -6.46
C LEU A 122 -5.34 7.60 -7.31
N LEU A 123 -4.25 6.92 -6.93
CA LEU A 123 -3.82 5.70 -7.64
C LEU A 123 -4.83 4.58 -7.43
N MET A 124 -5.27 4.38 -6.20
CA MET A 124 -6.25 3.36 -5.85
C MET A 124 -7.59 3.61 -6.57
N GLU A 125 -8.04 4.86 -6.59
CA GLU A 125 -9.25 5.28 -7.33
C GLU A 125 -9.13 4.95 -8.82
N LYS A 126 -7.99 5.31 -9.44
CA LYS A 126 -7.73 5.05 -10.85
C LYS A 126 -7.72 3.55 -11.16
N GLU A 127 -7.05 2.73 -10.34
CA GLU A 127 -7.03 1.27 -10.49
C GLU A 127 -8.44 0.68 -10.38
N MET A 128 -9.23 1.16 -9.42
CA MET A 128 -10.63 0.73 -9.25
C MET A 128 -11.49 1.09 -10.46
N GLN A 129 -11.35 2.30 -11.01
CA GLN A 129 -12.08 2.71 -12.21
C GLN A 129 -11.77 1.81 -13.41
N PHE A 130 -10.50 1.47 -13.63
CA PHE A 130 -10.11 0.60 -14.74
C PHE A 130 -10.56 -0.85 -14.57
N LEU A 131 -10.54 -1.36 -13.34
CA LEU A 131 -10.83 -2.78 -13.08
C LEU A 131 -12.32 -3.06 -12.86
N SER A 132 -13.09 -2.12 -12.30
CA SER A 132 -14.51 -2.30 -12.10
C SER A 132 -15.35 -1.74 -13.25
N ASP A 133 -15.24 -0.45 -13.51
CA ASP A 133 -16.08 0.23 -14.48
C ASP A 133 -15.61 -0.04 -15.91
N GLY A 134 -14.28 -0.11 -16.11
CA GLY A 134 -13.68 -0.37 -17.41
C GLY A 134 -14.05 -1.75 -17.98
N VAL A 135 -14.21 -2.76 -17.13
CA VAL A 135 -14.59 -4.12 -17.56
C VAL A 135 -16.10 -4.25 -17.72
N SER A 136 -16.89 -3.57 -16.89
CA SER A 136 -18.37 -3.69 -16.89
C SER A 136 -19.04 -2.85 -17.98
N SER A 137 -18.37 -1.83 -18.52
CA SER A 137 -18.92 -0.85 -19.46
C SER A 137 -18.41 -0.99 -20.90
N VAL A 138 -17.62 -2.03 -21.18
CA VAL A 138 -17.04 -2.23 -22.52
C VAL A 138 -18.10 -2.67 -23.52
N GLU A 139 -18.32 -1.85 -24.54
CA GLU A 139 -19.06 -2.26 -25.75
C GLU A 139 -18.06 -2.93 -26.72
N GLY A 140 -18.12 -4.24 -26.84
CA GLY A 140 -17.30 -5.01 -27.77
C GLY A 140 -16.63 -6.20 -27.10
N PRO A 141 -15.88 -7.03 -27.86
CA PRO A 141 -15.34 -8.27 -27.35
C PRO A 141 -14.28 -8.02 -26.26
N VAL A 142 -14.46 -8.67 -25.11
CA VAL A 142 -13.53 -8.67 -23.98
C VAL A 142 -12.58 -9.86 -24.12
N SER A 143 -11.28 -9.61 -24.14
CA SER A 143 -10.26 -10.66 -24.18
C SER A 143 -9.42 -10.64 -22.91
N LEU A 144 -9.46 -11.73 -22.14
CA LEU A 144 -8.60 -11.94 -20.97
C LEU A 144 -7.31 -12.61 -21.43
N ILE A 145 -6.17 -11.97 -21.17
CA ILE A 145 -4.85 -12.55 -21.35
C ILE A 145 -4.25 -12.81 -19.98
N ILE A 146 -3.99 -14.08 -19.67
CA ILE A 146 -3.48 -14.47 -18.36
C ILE A 146 -2.25 -15.34 -18.51
N GLY A 147 -1.23 -15.06 -17.71
CA GLY A 147 0.03 -15.80 -17.73
C GLY A 147 0.70 -15.82 -16.36
N GLY A 148 1.71 -16.64 -16.21
CA GLY A 148 2.51 -16.76 -14.98
C GLY A 148 2.88 -18.21 -14.65
N ALA A 149 3.56 -18.39 -13.51
CA ALA A 149 4.09 -19.68 -13.09
C ALA A 149 3.16 -20.49 -12.17
N LYS A 150 2.15 -19.85 -11.55
CA LYS A 150 1.28 -20.46 -10.53
C LYS A 150 -0.18 -20.31 -10.92
N ILE A 151 -0.81 -21.42 -11.31
CA ILE A 151 -2.22 -21.44 -11.69
C ILE A 151 -3.14 -21.21 -10.47
N ASP A 152 -2.81 -21.79 -9.30
CA ASP A 152 -3.65 -21.74 -8.11
C ASP A 152 -4.02 -20.31 -7.68
N THR A 153 -3.10 -19.36 -7.89
CA THR A 153 -3.34 -17.95 -7.54
C THR A 153 -4.22 -17.20 -8.52
N LYS A 154 -4.49 -17.77 -9.70
CA LYS A 154 -5.19 -17.13 -10.80
C LYS A 154 -6.51 -17.81 -11.19
N ILE A 155 -6.75 -19.01 -10.68
CA ILE A 155 -7.95 -19.77 -11.02
C ILE A 155 -9.24 -19.02 -10.67
N ASN A 156 -9.25 -18.26 -9.59
CA ASN A 156 -10.42 -17.47 -9.21
C ASN A 156 -10.64 -16.27 -10.15
N VAL A 157 -9.56 -15.68 -10.66
CA VAL A 157 -9.64 -14.63 -11.68
C VAL A 157 -10.21 -15.21 -12.97
N ILE A 158 -9.69 -16.35 -13.42
CA ILE A 158 -10.19 -17.05 -14.62
C ILE A 158 -11.68 -17.36 -14.47
N LYS A 159 -12.09 -17.93 -13.33
CA LYS A 159 -13.50 -18.25 -13.06
C LYS A 159 -14.39 -17.01 -13.08
N HIS A 160 -13.93 -15.90 -12.53
CA HIS A 160 -14.67 -14.64 -12.54
C HIS A 160 -14.91 -14.10 -13.96
N PHE A 161 -13.94 -14.30 -14.84
CA PHE A 161 -14.03 -13.85 -16.21
C PHE A 161 -14.73 -14.81 -17.18
N PHE A 162 -15.13 -16.02 -16.76
CA PHE A 162 -15.82 -16.97 -17.63
C PHE A 162 -17.14 -16.41 -18.19
N ASP A 163 -17.84 -15.61 -17.41
CA ASP A 163 -19.12 -15.02 -17.79
C ASP A 163 -18.98 -13.62 -18.42
N ILE A 164 -17.75 -13.08 -18.47
CA ILE A 164 -17.48 -11.70 -18.90
C ILE A 164 -16.68 -11.68 -20.21
N ALA A 165 -15.70 -12.59 -20.34
CA ALA A 165 -14.76 -12.56 -21.45
C ALA A 165 -15.26 -13.40 -22.63
N ASP A 166 -15.21 -12.81 -23.83
CA ASP A 166 -15.44 -13.53 -25.08
C ASP A 166 -14.27 -14.46 -25.43
N ASN A 167 -13.06 -14.08 -25.01
CA ASN A 167 -11.85 -14.86 -25.26
C ASN A 167 -10.98 -14.91 -24.02
N ILE A 168 -10.46 -16.11 -23.68
CA ILE A 168 -9.48 -16.29 -22.61
C ILE A 168 -8.23 -16.91 -23.23
N LEU A 169 -7.12 -16.15 -23.18
CA LEU A 169 -5.80 -16.56 -23.68
C LEU A 169 -4.89 -16.89 -22.50
N ILE A 170 -4.42 -18.13 -22.44
CA ILE A 170 -3.54 -18.61 -21.36
C ILE A 170 -2.12 -18.78 -21.94
N GLY A 171 -1.13 -18.20 -21.25
CA GLY A 171 0.26 -18.26 -21.67
C GLY A 171 1.23 -18.55 -20.52
N GLY A 172 2.50 -18.75 -20.88
CA GLY A 172 3.56 -19.09 -19.93
C GLY A 172 3.45 -20.53 -19.39
N ALA A 173 3.93 -20.77 -18.19
CA ALA A 173 3.91 -22.11 -17.56
C ALA A 173 2.50 -22.57 -17.13
N MET A 174 1.48 -21.77 -17.41
CA MET A 174 0.07 -22.11 -17.13
C MET A 174 -0.63 -22.75 -18.33
N ALA A 175 -0.06 -22.62 -19.52
CA ALA A 175 -0.51 -23.27 -20.76
C ALA A 175 0.03 -24.68 -20.86
#